data_2ff7f782dfe3ea4040c73723e5640838
#
_entry.id   2ff7f782dfe3ea4040c73723e5640838
#
_cell.length_a   1.000
_cell.length_b   1.000
_cell.length_c   1.000
_cell.angle_alpha   90.00
_cell.angle_beta   90.00
_cell.angle_gamma   90.00
#
_symmetry.space_group_name_H-M   'P 1'
#
loop_
_entity.id
_entity.type
_entity.pdbx_description
1 polymer ?
#
loop_
_entity_poly.entity_id
_entity_poly.type
_entity_poly.pdbx_seq_one_letter_code
_entity_poly.pdbx_strand_id
1 'polypeptide(L)'
;MKLTENLNVVDVLPLIPPITLRKLLPLSDTASETVTNARKAIQQILTGKDKRLLVIVGPCSIHDPEAAHDYAKRLKKLADQVSDKILIIMRVYFEKPRTTVGWKGLINDPELNGSHKINKGIELARKLLLETNNMGLPCATEILDPITPQYLADLISWSAIGARTTESQTHRELASGLSMPVGFKNGTNGSLNVALNAMKSARQPHHFLGISQEGASSVIQTSGNDYVHLVLRGGSNGPNFDAVSIQIASDELTSGGLPKAIMIDCNHANSGKDPERQELVLKNLILQIKDGDQSIIGTMIESNINSGNQPISMEMKYGVSVTDACLDWDNTNRILLNAHESLKMNK
;
A
#
# COMPACT_ATOMS: atom_id res chain seq x y z
N MET A 1 6.71 -10.59 47.27
CA MET A 1 6.47 -11.43 46.06
C MET A 1 7.46 -10.94 45.00
N LYS A 2 8.15 -11.81 44.27
CA LYS A 2 9.00 -11.39 43.17
C LYS A 2 8.13 -10.99 41.98
N LEU A 3 8.45 -9.87 41.29
CA LEU A 3 7.76 -9.47 40.05
C LEU A 3 8.01 -10.53 38.96
N THR A 4 6.97 -10.90 38.22
CA THR A 4 7.01 -11.91 37.15
C THR A 4 6.61 -11.36 35.78
N GLU A 5 6.15 -10.11 35.73
CA GLU A 5 5.73 -9.43 34.49
C GLU A 5 6.31 -8.02 34.40
N ASN A 6 6.30 -7.42 33.21
CA ASN A 6 6.79 -6.07 32.92
C ASN A 6 8.27 -5.82 33.29
N LEU A 7 9.07 -6.87 33.40
CA LEU A 7 10.49 -6.76 33.78
C LEU A 7 11.34 -5.96 32.79
N ASN A 8 10.91 -5.90 31.54
CA ASN A 8 11.58 -5.17 30.45
C ASN A 8 10.72 -4.02 29.89
N VAL A 9 9.58 -3.70 30.52
CA VAL A 9 8.73 -2.56 30.16
C VAL A 9 9.15 -1.37 30.99
N VAL A 10 9.58 -0.30 30.30
CA VAL A 10 10.07 0.93 30.95
C VAL A 10 8.90 1.85 31.28
N ASP A 11 7.94 1.99 30.36
CA ASP A 11 6.78 2.86 30.51
C ASP A 11 5.62 2.39 29.61
N VAL A 12 4.39 2.79 29.97
CA VAL A 12 3.16 2.53 29.21
C VAL A 12 2.38 3.85 29.11
N LEU A 13 2.44 4.47 27.93
CA LEU A 13 1.77 5.74 27.65
C LEU A 13 0.46 5.51 26.90
N PRO A 14 -0.61 6.26 27.24
CA PRO A 14 -1.89 6.13 26.54
C PRO A 14 -1.80 6.67 25.12
N LEU A 15 -2.38 5.90 24.18
CA LEU A 15 -2.62 6.36 22.83
C LEU A 15 -3.98 7.07 22.77
N ILE A 16 -4.09 8.16 21.99
CA ILE A 16 -5.37 8.85 21.76
C ILE A 16 -6.39 7.85 21.23
N PRO A 17 -7.63 7.78 21.76
CA PRO A 17 -8.65 6.89 21.21
C PRO A 17 -8.99 7.22 19.74
N PRO A 18 -9.26 6.23 18.87
CA PRO A 18 -9.62 6.45 17.47
C PRO A 18 -10.77 7.44 17.28
N ILE A 19 -11.83 7.32 18.07
CA ILE A 19 -12.99 8.22 18.02
C ILE A 19 -12.63 9.68 18.33
N THR A 20 -11.67 9.90 19.24
CA THR A 20 -11.22 11.25 19.60
C THR A 20 -10.46 11.87 18.42
N LEU A 21 -9.54 11.13 17.81
CA LEU A 21 -8.81 11.62 16.64
C LEU A 21 -9.76 11.89 15.46
N ARG A 22 -10.73 11.02 15.22
CA ARG A 22 -11.75 11.20 14.17
C ARG A 22 -12.65 12.41 14.40
N LYS A 23 -12.89 12.79 15.67
CA LYS A 23 -13.60 14.03 16.01
C LYS A 23 -12.76 15.28 15.77
N LEU A 24 -11.45 15.21 16.03
CA LEU A 24 -10.50 16.30 15.78
C LEU A 24 -10.25 16.51 14.27
N LEU A 25 -10.16 15.42 13.53
CA LEU A 25 -9.91 15.39 12.08
C LEU A 25 -11.02 14.57 11.40
N PRO A 26 -12.24 15.13 11.26
CA PRO A 26 -13.38 14.40 10.74
C PRO A 26 -13.26 14.12 9.24
N LEU A 27 -13.83 12.99 8.81
CA LEU A 27 -14.01 12.68 7.40
C LEU A 27 -14.95 13.72 6.76
N SER A 28 -14.50 14.40 5.71
CA SER A 28 -15.33 15.32 4.92
C SER A 28 -16.12 14.56 3.86
N ASP A 29 -17.19 15.17 3.36
CA ASP A 29 -18.00 14.59 2.28
C ASP A 29 -17.17 14.33 1.03
N THR A 30 -16.31 15.27 0.61
CA THR A 30 -15.40 15.11 -0.53
C THR A 30 -14.43 13.94 -0.36
N ALA A 31 -13.80 13.81 0.82
CA ALA A 31 -12.90 12.70 1.10
C ALA A 31 -13.65 11.36 1.13
N SER A 32 -14.88 11.34 1.69
CA SER A 32 -15.75 10.16 1.70
C SER A 32 -16.11 9.70 0.29
N GLU A 33 -16.50 10.62 -0.59
CA GLU A 33 -16.79 10.34 -1.99
C GLU A 33 -15.55 9.80 -2.74
N THR A 34 -14.40 10.45 -2.55
CA THR A 34 -13.12 10.01 -3.16
C THR A 34 -12.80 8.57 -2.79
N VAL A 35 -12.84 8.24 -1.49
CA VAL A 35 -12.55 6.89 -1.00
C VAL A 35 -13.57 5.88 -1.51
N THR A 36 -14.86 6.20 -1.42
CA THR A 36 -15.94 5.28 -1.77
C THR A 36 -15.93 4.97 -3.28
N ASN A 37 -15.78 6.00 -4.12
CA ASN A 37 -15.70 5.85 -5.56
C ASN A 37 -14.46 5.06 -5.98
N ALA A 38 -13.30 5.33 -5.36
CA ALA A 38 -12.08 4.59 -5.64
C ALA A 38 -12.20 3.12 -5.24
N ARG A 39 -12.72 2.79 -4.06
CA ARG A 39 -12.96 1.40 -3.64
C ARG A 39 -13.85 0.67 -4.63
N LYS A 40 -14.95 1.29 -5.05
CA LYS A 40 -15.87 0.72 -6.05
C LYS A 40 -15.17 0.50 -7.40
N ALA A 41 -14.38 1.46 -7.87
CA ALA A 41 -13.63 1.32 -9.12
C ALA A 41 -12.59 0.19 -9.03
N ILE A 42 -11.85 0.07 -7.92
CA ILE A 42 -10.89 -1.02 -7.72
C ILE A 42 -11.62 -2.38 -7.69
N GLN A 43 -12.75 -2.50 -7.01
CA GLN A 43 -13.58 -3.72 -7.01
C GLN A 43 -14.04 -4.10 -8.42
N GLN A 44 -14.38 -3.12 -9.26
CA GLN A 44 -14.74 -3.34 -10.66
C GLN A 44 -13.54 -3.82 -11.50
N ILE A 45 -12.34 -3.26 -11.26
CA ILE A 45 -11.10 -3.72 -11.90
C ILE A 45 -10.80 -5.17 -11.49
N LEU A 46 -10.85 -5.50 -10.20
CA LEU A 46 -10.62 -6.86 -9.69
C LEU A 46 -11.58 -7.90 -10.29
N THR A 47 -12.79 -7.48 -10.63
CA THR A 47 -13.81 -8.35 -11.23
C THR A 47 -13.87 -8.25 -12.76
N GLY A 48 -12.96 -7.52 -13.40
CA GLY A 48 -12.85 -7.37 -14.86
C GLY A 48 -13.97 -6.53 -15.50
N LYS A 49 -14.80 -5.85 -14.70
CA LYS A 49 -15.86 -4.94 -15.17
C LYS A 49 -15.34 -3.57 -15.59
N ASP A 50 -14.27 -3.11 -14.98
CA ASP A 50 -13.49 -1.93 -15.38
C ASP A 50 -12.15 -2.40 -15.96
N LYS A 51 -11.80 -1.93 -17.15
CA LYS A 51 -10.60 -2.35 -17.89
C LYS A 51 -9.42 -1.41 -17.72
N ARG A 52 -9.54 -0.40 -16.86
CA ARG A 52 -8.41 0.47 -16.52
C ARG A 52 -7.33 -0.28 -15.77
N LEU A 53 -6.08 0.10 -15.99
CA LEU A 53 -4.95 -0.38 -15.21
C LEU A 53 -4.92 0.33 -13.86
N LEU A 54 -4.93 -0.42 -12.76
CA LEU A 54 -4.75 0.14 -11.41
C LEU A 54 -3.27 0.46 -11.17
N VAL A 55 -2.93 1.70 -10.86
CA VAL A 55 -1.54 2.12 -10.58
C VAL A 55 -1.45 2.71 -9.18
N ILE A 56 -0.71 2.02 -8.30
CA ILE A 56 -0.36 2.50 -6.96
C ILE A 56 1.02 3.16 -7.05
N VAL A 57 1.09 4.48 -6.95
CA VAL A 57 2.35 5.23 -7.18
C VAL A 57 2.58 6.31 -6.12
N GLY A 58 3.80 6.43 -5.65
CA GLY A 58 4.22 7.44 -4.67
C GLY A 58 5.44 7.02 -3.86
N PRO A 59 5.81 7.81 -2.83
CA PRO A 59 7.00 7.58 -2.04
C PRO A 59 7.09 6.18 -1.42
N CYS A 60 8.30 5.63 -1.33
CA CYS A 60 8.54 4.37 -0.63
C CYS A 60 8.00 4.43 0.80
N SER A 61 8.26 5.56 1.49
CA SER A 61 7.66 5.92 2.78
C SER A 61 7.46 7.42 2.88
N ILE A 62 6.44 7.83 3.63
CA ILE A 62 6.22 9.23 3.97
C ILE A 62 7.04 9.57 5.21
N HIS A 63 7.99 10.47 5.10
CA HIS A 63 8.76 11.03 6.21
C HIS A 63 8.59 12.54 6.33
N ASP A 64 8.25 13.20 5.23
CA ASP A 64 8.00 14.63 5.11
C ASP A 64 6.58 14.85 4.56
N PRO A 65 5.62 15.30 5.40
CA PRO A 65 4.26 15.58 4.96
C PRO A 65 4.16 16.70 3.92
N GLU A 66 5.05 17.70 3.93
CA GLU A 66 5.03 18.80 2.97
C GLU A 66 5.44 18.32 1.57
N ALA A 67 6.52 17.54 1.50
CA ALA A 67 6.94 16.91 0.24
C ALA A 67 5.87 15.93 -0.28
N ALA A 68 5.21 15.18 0.60
CA ALA A 68 4.11 14.29 0.22
C ALA A 68 2.90 15.06 -0.34
N HIS A 69 2.57 16.21 0.22
CA HIS A 69 1.50 17.08 -0.26
C HIS A 69 1.83 17.73 -1.63
N ASP A 70 3.10 18.16 -1.84
CA ASP A 70 3.55 18.64 -3.16
C ASP A 70 3.47 17.49 -4.21
N TYR A 71 3.94 16.30 -3.85
CA TYR A 71 3.82 15.12 -4.70
C TYR A 71 2.35 14.82 -5.05
N ALA A 72 1.44 14.88 -4.08
CA ALA A 72 0.01 14.66 -4.28
C ALA A 72 -0.60 15.63 -5.28
N LYS A 73 -0.25 16.93 -5.23
CA LYS A 73 -0.73 17.95 -6.17
C LYS A 73 -0.28 17.66 -7.61
N ARG A 74 0.96 17.21 -7.78
CA ARG A 74 1.49 16.82 -9.09
C ARG A 74 0.79 15.57 -9.59
N LEU A 75 0.66 14.56 -8.73
CA LEU A 75 0.04 13.28 -9.07
C LEU A 75 -1.44 13.42 -9.43
N LYS A 76 -2.18 14.31 -8.75
CA LYS A 76 -3.58 14.58 -9.08
C LYS A 76 -3.75 15.10 -10.51
N LYS A 77 -2.88 16.01 -10.95
CA LYS A 77 -2.92 16.52 -12.33
C LYS A 77 -2.67 15.41 -13.36
N LEU A 78 -1.72 14.54 -13.09
CA LEU A 78 -1.45 13.38 -13.94
C LEU A 78 -2.62 12.38 -13.92
N ALA A 79 -3.18 12.10 -12.74
CA ALA A 79 -4.30 11.18 -12.57
C ALA A 79 -5.51 11.61 -13.43
N ASP A 80 -5.81 12.91 -13.47
CA ASP A 80 -6.90 13.44 -14.30
C ASP A 80 -6.64 13.24 -15.81
N GLN A 81 -5.38 13.40 -16.25
CA GLN A 81 -5.00 13.26 -17.67
C GLN A 81 -5.11 11.82 -18.18
N VAL A 82 -4.88 10.82 -17.31
CA VAL A 82 -4.80 9.40 -17.70
C VAL A 82 -6.02 8.58 -17.27
N SER A 83 -7.04 9.24 -16.72
CA SER A 83 -8.17 8.62 -16.02
C SER A 83 -9.04 7.69 -16.86
N ASP A 84 -9.00 7.82 -18.20
CA ASP A 84 -9.74 6.95 -19.15
C ASP A 84 -9.11 5.54 -19.29
N LYS A 85 -7.82 5.38 -19.01
CA LYS A 85 -7.08 4.11 -19.14
C LYS A 85 -6.42 3.65 -17.85
N ILE A 86 -6.12 4.58 -16.96
CA ILE A 86 -5.36 4.31 -15.73
C ILE A 86 -6.11 4.87 -14.54
N LEU A 87 -6.32 4.06 -13.51
CA LEU A 87 -6.79 4.50 -12.20
C LEU A 87 -5.57 4.68 -11.28
N ILE A 88 -5.22 5.92 -10.98
CA ILE A 88 -4.10 6.24 -10.09
C ILE A 88 -4.59 6.33 -8.64
N ILE A 89 -3.88 5.65 -7.73
CA ILE A 89 -4.03 5.74 -6.29
C ILE A 89 -2.68 6.14 -5.69
N MET A 90 -2.65 7.20 -4.88
CA MET A 90 -1.41 7.64 -4.25
C MET A 90 -0.93 6.66 -3.18
N ARG A 91 0.31 6.21 -3.29
CA ARG A 91 0.98 5.42 -2.27
C ARG A 91 1.38 6.32 -1.10
N VAL A 92 0.85 6.05 0.10
CA VAL A 92 1.11 6.78 1.34
C VAL A 92 1.47 5.79 2.46
N TYR A 93 2.70 5.31 2.47
CA TYR A 93 3.18 4.33 3.45
C TYR A 93 3.77 5.05 4.66
N PHE A 94 3.07 4.97 5.78
CA PHE A 94 3.43 5.63 7.05
C PHE A 94 4.23 4.73 7.99
N GLU A 95 4.25 3.44 7.73
CA GLU A 95 4.92 2.42 8.53
C GLU A 95 5.84 1.59 7.64
N LYS A 96 6.97 1.17 8.18
CA LYS A 96 7.97 0.37 7.45
C LYS A 96 8.38 -0.83 8.27
N PRO A 97 8.18 -2.07 7.74
CA PRO A 97 8.68 -3.27 8.38
C PRO A 97 10.21 -3.27 8.35
N ARG A 98 10.85 -3.44 9.51
CA ARG A 98 12.30 -3.50 9.62
C ARG A 98 12.72 -4.91 10.03
N THR A 99 13.69 -5.46 9.32
CA THR A 99 14.22 -6.82 9.61
C THR A 99 15.07 -6.79 10.88
N THR A 100 15.77 -5.68 11.12
CA THR A 100 16.61 -5.46 12.30
C THR A 100 16.18 -4.20 13.02
N VAL A 101 16.99 -3.16 13.01
CA VAL A 101 16.71 -1.84 13.58
C VAL A 101 16.58 -0.79 12.46
N GLY A 102 16.02 0.36 12.77
CA GLY A 102 15.90 1.49 11.86
C GLY A 102 14.59 2.24 12.05
N TRP A 103 14.45 3.36 11.39
CA TRP A 103 13.26 4.18 11.44
C TRP A 103 12.03 3.38 10.95
N LYS A 104 10.99 3.33 11.76
CA LYS A 104 9.79 2.51 11.55
C LYS A 104 8.67 3.22 10.78
N GLY A 105 8.87 4.47 10.40
CA GLY A 105 7.88 5.26 9.67
C GLY A 105 7.37 6.48 10.43
N LEU A 106 6.60 7.32 9.73
CA LEU A 106 6.07 8.59 10.25
C LEU A 106 5.23 8.40 11.51
N ILE A 107 4.42 7.35 11.57
CA ILE A 107 3.57 7.09 12.75
C ILE A 107 4.42 6.83 13.98
N ASN A 108 5.48 6.03 13.85
CA ASN A 108 6.27 5.60 14.98
C ASN A 108 7.30 6.65 15.45
N ASP A 109 7.84 7.43 14.52
CA ASP A 109 8.85 8.48 14.83
C ASP A 109 8.74 9.63 13.83
N PRO A 110 7.74 10.52 14.03
CA PRO A 110 7.43 11.60 13.09
C PRO A 110 8.52 12.70 13.02
N GLU A 111 9.36 12.79 14.03
CA GLU A 111 10.42 13.80 14.10
C GLU A 111 11.78 13.27 13.65
N LEU A 112 11.87 11.98 13.26
CA LEU A 112 13.10 11.33 12.78
C LEU A 112 14.27 11.39 13.77
N ASN A 113 13.99 11.54 15.06
CA ASN A 113 14.98 11.77 16.12
C ASN A 113 14.93 10.74 17.26
N GLY A 114 14.13 9.66 17.09
CA GLY A 114 13.94 8.63 18.10
C GLY A 114 13.07 9.05 19.28
N SER A 115 12.32 10.17 19.18
CA SER A 115 11.41 10.63 20.25
C SER A 115 10.14 9.80 20.34
N HIS A 116 9.81 9.03 19.30
CA HIS A 116 8.65 8.12 19.22
C HIS A 116 7.31 8.77 19.64
N LYS A 117 7.07 10.01 19.19
CA LYS A 117 5.80 10.74 19.46
C LYS A 117 4.65 10.17 18.63
N ILE A 118 4.22 8.93 18.93
CA ILE A 118 3.27 8.17 18.13
C ILE A 118 1.93 8.90 17.97
N ASN A 119 1.39 9.53 19.02
CA ASN A 119 0.16 10.32 18.93
C ASN A 119 0.25 11.41 17.84
N LYS A 120 1.39 12.13 17.78
CA LYS A 120 1.66 13.12 16.72
C LYS A 120 1.77 12.45 15.35
N GLY A 121 2.42 11.29 15.26
CA GLY A 121 2.60 10.56 14.01
C GLY A 121 1.27 10.11 13.38
N ILE A 122 0.35 9.57 14.19
CA ILE A 122 -1.00 9.18 13.73
C ILE A 122 -1.82 10.40 13.29
N GLU A 123 -1.72 11.52 14.03
CA GLU A 123 -2.40 12.76 13.67
C GLU A 123 -1.91 13.30 12.31
N LEU A 124 -0.60 13.36 12.10
CA LEU A 124 0.00 13.78 10.82
C LEU A 124 -0.40 12.86 9.67
N ALA A 125 -0.40 11.55 9.89
CA ALA A 125 -0.83 10.57 8.89
C ALA A 125 -2.30 10.78 8.49
N ARG A 126 -3.22 10.94 9.48
CA ARG A 126 -4.63 11.19 9.21
C ARG A 126 -4.86 12.51 8.50
N LYS A 127 -4.16 13.58 8.91
CA LYS A 127 -4.24 14.90 8.27
C LYS A 127 -3.83 14.83 6.79
N LEU A 128 -2.70 14.22 6.47
CA LEU A 128 -2.23 14.05 5.09
C LEU A 128 -3.23 13.25 4.24
N LEU A 129 -3.81 12.19 4.79
CA LEU A 129 -4.84 11.40 4.11
C LEU A 129 -6.10 12.22 3.81
N LEU A 130 -6.56 13.04 4.76
CA LEU A 130 -7.70 13.95 4.56
C LEU A 130 -7.41 14.95 3.46
N GLU A 131 -6.28 15.63 3.52
CA GLU A 131 -5.87 16.63 2.53
C GLU A 131 -5.77 16.01 1.14
N THR A 132 -5.17 14.82 1.02
CA THR A 132 -5.01 14.12 -0.26
C THR A 132 -6.36 13.67 -0.83
N ASN A 133 -7.23 13.07 -0.02
CA ASN A 133 -8.57 12.67 -0.47
C ASN A 133 -9.46 13.88 -0.81
N ASN A 134 -9.32 15.01 -0.10
CA ASN A 134 -10.03 16.26 -0.40
C ASN A 134 -9.61 16.88 -1.75
N MET A 135 -8.41 16.57 -2.25
CA MET A 135 -8.03 16.92 -3.62
C MET A 135 -8.65 15.98 -4.68
N GLY A 136 -9.42 14.97 -4.29
CA GLY A 136 -9.94 13.94 -5.19
C GLY A 136 -8.88 12.92 -5.62
N LEU A 137 -7.82 12.74 -4.83
CA LEU A 137 -6.77 11.74 -5.07
C LEU A 137 -6.87 10.64 -4.01
N PRO A 138 -7.30 9.41 -4.36
CA PRO A 138 -7.43 8.32 -3.40
C PRO A 138 -6.07 7.80 -2.93
N CYS A 139 -6.03 7.23 -1.73
CA CYS A 139 -4.82 6.81 -1.04
C CYS A 139 -4.73 5.30 -0.84
N ALA A 140 -3.49 4.78 -0.93
CA ALA A 140 -3.13 3.39 -0.67
C ALA A 140 -2.03 3.29 0.37
N THR A 141 -2.11 2.32 1.30
CA THR A 141 -1.08 2.11 2.31
C THR A 141 -0.75 0.63 2.53
N GLU A 142 0.30 0.33 3.28
CA GLU A 142 0.54 -1.00 3.85
C GLU A 142 -0.05 -1.05 5.26
N ILE A 143 -0.76 -2.09 5.58
CA ILE A 143 -1.22 -2.36 6.95
C ILE A 143 -0.14 -3.18 7.64
N LEU A 144 0.52 -2.58 8.63
CA LEU A 144 1.59 -3.20 9.38
C LEU A 144 1.22 -3.36 10.86
N ASP A 145 0.91 -2.27 11.55
CA ASP A 145 0.43 -2.33 12.92
C ASP A 145 -1.07 -2.68 12.95
N PRO A 146 -1.51 -3.67 13.75
CA PRO A 146 -2.90 -4.11 13.76
C PRO A 146 -3.90 -3.09 14.33
N ILE A 147 -3.46 -2.04 15.02
CA ILE A 147 -4.36 -1.02 15.56
C ILE A 147 -4.48 0.22 14.66
N THR A 148 -3.50 0.54 13.84
CA THR A 148 -3.52 1.71 12.93
C THR A 148 -4.75 1.79 12.03
N PRO A 149 -5.34 0.69 11.54
CA PRO A 149 -6.56 0.76 10.74
C PRO A 149 -7.74 1.43 11.45
N GLN A 150 -7.85 1.32 12.78
CA GLN A 150 -8.93 1.97 13.52
C GLN A 150 -8.88 3.50 13.44
N TYR A 151 -7.70 4.06 13.18
CA TYR A 151 -7.46 5.49 13.03
C TYR A 151 -7.60 5.99 11.61
N LEU A 152 -7.22 5.17 10.62
CA LEU A 152 -6.95 5.63 9.25
C LEU A 152 -7.77 4.94 8.16
N ALA A 153 -8.36 3.77 8.41
CA ALA A 153 -8.95 2.94 7.36
C ALA A 153 -10.12 3.60 6.63
N ASP A 154 -10.84 4.54 7.25
CA ASP A 154 -11.91 5.32 6.62
C ASP A 154 -11.41 6.24 5.49
N LEU A 155 -10.09 6.50 5.43
CA LEU A 155 -9.42 7.36 4.43
C LEU A 155 -8.59 6.57 3.41
N ILE A 156 -8.58 5.24 3.47
CA ILE A 156 -7.77 4.37 2.61
C ILE A 156 -8.66 3.67 1.58
N SER A 157 -8.24 3.74 0.32
CA SER A 157 -8.97 3.14 -0.82
C SER A 157 -8.44 1.76 -1.20
N TRP A 158 -7.17 1.47 -0.92
CA TRP A 158 -6.52 0.19 -1.16
C TRP A 158 -5.42 -0.05 -0.12
N SER A 159 -5.18 -1.31 0.24
CA SER A 159 -4.10 -1.63 1.16
C SER A 159 -3.31 -2.87 0.73
N ALA A 160 -2.05 -2.93 1.17
CA ALA A 160 -1.21 -4.11 1.03
C ALA A 160 -1.00 -4.80 2.38
N ILE A 161 -0.84 -6.13 2.34
CA ILE A 161 -0.13 -6.90 3.36
C ILE A 161 1.25 -7.22 2.78
N GLY A 162 2.30 -6.78 3.46
CA GLY A 162 3.68 -6.88 2.99
C GLY A 162 4.21 -8.31 3.00
N ALA A 163 5.32 -8.53 2.26
CA ALA A 163 5.93 -9.85 2.14
C ALA A 163 6.41 -10.45 3.49
N ARG A 164 6.73 -9.61 4.47
CA ARG A 164 7.14 -10.05 5.81
C ARG A 164 5.98 -10.35 6.74
N THR A 165 4.78 -9.89 6.42
CA THR A 165 3.57 -10.02 7.25
C THR A 165 2.50 -10.93 6.62
N THR A 166 2.65 -11.31 5.35
CA THR A 166 1.71 -12.22 4.66
C THR A 166 1.61 -13.61 5.33
N GLU A 167 2.64 -14.09 6.04
CA GLU A 167 2.60 -15.31 6.83
C GLU A 167 1.88 -15.15 8.18
N SER A 168 1.77 -13.93 8.68
CA SER A 168 1.20 -13.66 9.99
C SER A 168 -0.30 -13.93 10.03
N GLN A 169 -0.75 -14.78 10.97
CA GLN A 169 -2.16 -15.02 11.21
C GLN A 169 -2.90 -13.71 11.54
N THR A 170 -2.35 -12.89 12.44
CA THR A 170 -2.94 -11.59 12.82
C THR A 170 -3.24 -10.71 11.62
N HIS A 171 -2.32 -10.61 10.64
CA HIS A 171 -2.53 -9.78 9.46
C HIS A 171 -3.56 -10.38 8.49
N ARG A 172 -3.67 -11.70 8.40
CA ARG A 172 -4.71 -12.38 7.60
C ARG A 172 -6.09 -12.17 8.18
N GLU A 173 -6.23 -12.32 9.51
CA GLU A 173 -7.46 -12.05 10.24
C GLU A 173 -7.86 -10.58 10.13
N LEU A 174 -6.91 -9.66 10.33
CA LEU A 174 -7.15 -8.23 10.16
C LEU A 174 -7.65 -7.89 8.76
N ALA A 175 -7.01 -8.44 7.71
CA ALA A 175 -7.40 -8.21 6.32
C ALA A 175 -8.84 -8.64 6.01
N SER A 176 -9.37 -9.64 6.73
CA SER A 176 -10.76 -10.11 6.59
C SER A 176 -11.80 -9.05 6.99
N GLY A 177 -11.41 -8.08 7.81
CA GLY A 177 -12.29 -7.01 8.30
C GLY A 177 -12.06 -5.65 7.64
N LEU A 178 -11.03 -5.52 6.77
CA LEU A 178 -10.76 -4.25 6.09
C LEU A 178 -11.83 -3.93 5.06
N SER A 179 -12.25 -2.67 5.02
CA SER A 179 -13.32 -2.19 4.13
C SER A 179 -12.86 -1.89 2.70
N MET A 180 -11.55 -1.95 2.43
CA MET A 180 -10.94 -1.72 1.13
C MET A 180 -10.42 -3.04 0.53
N PRO A 181 -10.20 -3.10 -0.79
CA PRO A 181 -9.45 -4.18 -1.43
C PRO A 181 -8.04 -4.31 -0.86
N VAL A 182 -7.57 -5.57 -0.73
CA VAL A 182 -6.27 -5.90 -0.11
C VAL A 182 -5.41 -6.72 -1.04
N GLY A 183 -4.19 -6.23 -1.32
CA GLY A 183 -3.17 -6.95 -2.07
C GLY A 183 -2.21 -7.70 -1.14
N PHE A 184 -2.10 -9.01 -1.31
CA PHE A 184 -1.16 -9.84 -0.56
C PHE A 184 0.13 -10.03 -1.37
N LYS A 185 1.26 -9.54 -0.86
CA LYS A 185 2.57 -9.74 -1.50
C LYS A 185 3.04 -11.17 -1.32
N ASN A 186 3.62 -11.77 -2.36
CA ASN A 186 4.33 -13.04 -2.26
C ASN A 186 5.46 -12.95 -1.24
N GLY A 187 5.87 -14.09 -0.69
CA GLY A 187 6.94 -14.17 0.32
C GLY A 187 8.27 -13.58 -0.16
N THR A 188 9.15 -13.23 0.76
CA THR A 188 10.47 -12.62 0.45
C THR A 188 11.37 -13.51 -0.38
N ASN A 189 11.14 -14.82 -0.32
CA ASN A 189 11.82 -15.82 -1.16
C ASN A 189 11.19 -16.02 -2.55
N GLY A 190 10.07 -15.35 -2.84
CA GLY A 190 9.32 -15.51 -4.08
C GLY A 190 8.15 -16.49 -4.01
N SER A 191 7.93 -17.16 -2.87
CA SER A 191 6.85 -18.16 -2.71
C SER A 191 5.46 -17.55 -2.87
N LEU A 192 4.66 -18.12 -3.77
CA LEU A 192 3.26 -17.78 -4.01
C LEU A 192 2.33 -18.36 -2.94
N ASN A 193 2.61 -19.57 -2.47
CA ASN A 193 1.77 -20.30 -1.52
C ASN A 193 1.41 -19.50 -0.26
N VAL A 194 2.35 -18.69 0.23
CA VAL A 194 2.14 -17.81 1.38
C VAL A 194 1.02 -16.82 1.14
N ALA A 195 1.04 -16.15 -0.02
CA ALA A 195 0.03 -15.17 -0.40
C ALA A 195 -1.32 -15.84 -0.71
N LEU A 196 -1.32 -16.98 -1.42
CA LEU A 196 -2.54 -17.73 -1.73
C LEU A 196 -3.26 -18.20 -0.46
N ASN A 197 -2.51 -18.72 0.52
CA ASN A 197 -3.06 -19.11 1.82
C ASN A 197 -3.59 -17.91 2.60
N ALA A 198 -2.89 -16.77 2.53
CA ALA A 198 -3.34 -15.52 3.15
C ALA A 198 -4.65 -15.02 2.53
N MET A 199 -4.77 -15.05 1.18
CA MET A 199 -6.00 -14.69 0.48
C MET A 199 -7.17 -15.61 0.85
N LYS A 200 -6.94 -16.94 0.91
CA LYS A 200 -7.97 -17.90 1.34
C LYS A 200 -8.45 -17.62 2.76
N SER A 201 -7.51 -17.35 3.68
CA SER A 201 -7.81 -17.02 5.08
C SER A 201 -8.60 -15.71 5.17
N ALA A 202 -8.11 -14.63 4.56
CA ALA A 202 -8.75 -13.31 4.64
C ALA A 202 -10.17 -13.25 4.04
N ARG A 203 -10.54 -14.19 3.20
CA ARG A 203 -11.91 -14.32 2.64
C ARG A 203 -12.88 -15.00 3.60
N GLN A 204 -12.41 -15.53 4.72
CA GLN A 204 -13.26 -16.19 5.71
C GLN A 204 -13.59 -15.25 6.88
N PRO A 205 -14.70 -15.48 7.58
CA PRO A 205 -14.99 -14.81 8.85
C PRO A 205 -13.96 -15.18 9.93
N HIS A 206 -13.60 -14.19 10.76
CA HIS A 206 -12.64 -14.36 11.85
C HIS A 206 -13.11 -13.67 13.13
N HIS A 207 -12.55 -14.13 14.28
CA HIS A 207 -12.66 -13.48 15.58
C HIS A 207 -11.24 -13.31 16.14
N PHE A 208 -10.84 -12.09 16.46
CA PHE A 208 -9.49 -11.79 16.93
C PHE A 208 -9.47 -10.62 17.92
N LEU A 209 -8.34 -10.47 18.61
CA LEU A 209 -8.13 -9.37 19.56
C LEU A 209 -7.75 -8.09 18.81
N GLY A 210 -8.43 -7.00 19.16
CA GLY A 210 -8.18 -5.67 18.60
C GLY A 210 -8.60 -4.57 19.54
N ILE A 211 -8.77 -3.37 19.05
CA ILE A 211 -9.31 -2.23 19.81
C ILE A 211 -10.61 -1.71 19.18
N SER A 212 -11.51 -1.21 20.04
CA SER A 212 -12.72 -0.51 19.63
C SER A 212 -12.40 0.94 19.19
N GLN A 213 -13.40 1.67 18.73
CA GLN A 213 -13.27 3.12 18.41
C GLN A 213 -12.97 3.96 19.66
N GLU A 214 -13.34 3.47 20.84
CA GLU A 214 -13.05 4.09 22.14
C GLU A 214 -11.62 3.78 22.64
N GLY A 215 -10.85 2.95 21.89
CA GLY A 215 -9.50 2.54 22.26
C GLY A 215 -9.45 1.39 23.29
N ALA A 216 -10.59 0.78 23.59
CA ALA A 216 -10.66 -0.35 24.53
C ALA A 216 -10.31 -1.67 23.82
N SER A 217 -9.60 -2.55 24.53
CA SER A 217 -9.35 -3.93 24.07
C SER A 217 -10.67 -4.63 23.79
N SER A 218 -10.82 -5.24 22.62
CA SER A 218 -12.09 -5.76 22.13
C SER A 218 -11.89 -7.03 21.32
N VAL A 219 -12.92 -7.87 21.24
CA VAL A 219 -13.02 -8.95 20.27
C VAL A 219 -13.59 -8.38 18.99
N ILE A 220 -12.83 -8.47 17.90
CA ILE A 220 -13.26 -8.04 16.56
C ILE A 220 -13.82 -9.27 15.84
N GLN A 221 -15.05 -9.14 15.34
CA GLN A 221 -15.68 -10.15 14.49
C GLN A 221 -15.80 -9.62 13.07
N THR A 222 -15.38 -10.41 12.09
CA THR A 222 -15.36 -10.04 10.67
C THR A 222 -16.19 -11.01 9.84
N SER A 223 -16.58 -10.57 8.63
CA SER A 223 -17.34 -11.39 7.67
C SER A 223 -16.48 -12.01 6.57
N GLY A 224 -15.21 -11.66 6.49
CA GLY A 224 -14.35 -11.95 5.34
C GLY A 224 -14.30 -10.81 4.33
N ASN A 225 -13.24 -10.77 3.52
CA ASN A 225 -13.02 -9.77 2.47
C ASN A 225 -12.86 -10.45 1.11
N ASP A 226 -13.87 -10.35 0.26
CA ASP A 226 -13.86 -10.96 -1.09
C ASP A 226 -12.91 -10.26 -2.07
N TYR A 227 -12.51 -9.02 -1.79
CA TYR A 227 -11.68 -8.20 -2.67
C TYR A 227 -10.19 -8.30 -2.32
N VAL A 228 -9.70 -9.53 -2.22
CA VAL A 228 -8.28 -9.82 -2.03
C VAL A 228 -7.64 -10.27 -3.34
N HIS A 229 -6.38 -9.91 -3.57
CA HIS A 229 -5.65 -10.25 -4.78
C HIS A 229 -4.16 -10.44 -4.53
N LEU A 230 -3.47 -11.03 -5.49
CA LEU A 230 -2.04 -11.30 -5.42
C LEU A 230 -1.23 -10.08 -5.84
N VAL A 231 -0.11 -9.83 -5.15
CA VAL A 231 0.91 -8.85 -5.56
C VAL A 231 2.25 -9.56 -5.74
N LEU A 232 2.78 -9.58 -6.96
CA LEU A 232 4.09 -10.13 -7.29
C LEU A 232 5.16 -9.04 -7.13
N ARG A 233 6.16 -9.31 -6.25
CA ARG A 233 7.22 -8.36 -5.92
C ARG A 233 8.64 -8.93 -6.20
N GLY A 234 8.71 -10.11 -6.87
CA GLY A 234 9.94 -10.89 -6.95
C GLY A 234 10.32 -11.51 -5.61
N GLY A 235 11.49 -12.09 -5.52
CA GLY A 235 12.04 -12.73 -4.33
C GLY A 235 13.53 -12.95 -4.41
N SER A 236 14.11 -13.64 -3.42
CA SER A 236 15.54 -14.03 -3.44
C SER A 236 15.91 -14.91 -4.64
N ASN A 237 14.91 -15.56 -5.25
CA ASN A 237 15.09 -16.39 -6.44
C ASN A 237 15.02 -15.58 -7.76
N GLY A 238 14.83 -14.28 -7.70
CA GLY A 238 14.78 -13.38 -8.85
C GLY A 238 13.44 -12.65 -9.03
N PRO A 239 13.30 -11.94 -10.16
CA PRO A 239 12.05 -11.26 -10.53
C PRO A 239 10.95 -12.27 -10.88
N ASN A 240 9.67 -11.85 -10.85
CA ASN A 240 8.51 -12.65 -11.20
C ASN A 240 7.42 -11.84 -11.93
N PHE A 241 7.83 -10.92 -12.79
CA PHE A 241 6.95 -10.07 -13.60
C PHE A 241 6.85 -10.52 -15.07
N ASP A 242 7.65 -11.50 -15.48
CA ASP A 242 7.63 -12.04 -16.84
C ASP A 242 6.38 -12.89 -17.10
N ALA A 243 6.05 -13.11 -18.39
CA ALA A 243 4.83 -13.81 -18.81
C ALA A 243 4.72 -15.23 -18.25
N VAL A 244 5.84 -15.94 -18.10
CA VAL A 244 5.83 -17.31 -17.56
C VAL A 244 5.50 -17.27 -16.05
N SER A 245 6.13 -16.39 -15.31
CA SER A 245 5.86 -16.21 -13.87
C SER A 245 4.40 -15.80 -13.61
N ILE A 246 3.84 -14.89 -14.42
CA ILE A 246 2.44 -14.46 -14.32
C ILE A 246 1.49 -15.59 -14.67
N GLN A 247 1.77 -16.39 -15.71
CA GLN A 247 0.97 -17.55 -16.07
C GLN A 247 0.94 -18.59 -14.94
N ILE A 248 2.10 -18.92 -14.36
CA ILE A 248 2.18 -19.83 -13.20
C ILE A 248 1.34 -19.31 -12.04
N ALA A 249 1.45 -18.02 -11.70
CA ALA A 249 0.66 -17.42 -10.65
C ALA A 249 -0.85 -17.45 -10.94
N SER A 250 -1.25 -17.20 -12.19
CA SER A 250 -2.65 -17.30 -12.66
C SER A 250 -3.20 -18.72 -12.52
N ASP A 251 -2.40 -19.73 -12.86
CA ASP A 251 -2.79 -21.14 -12.75
C ASP A 251 -2.93 -21.59 -11.30
N GLU A 252 -2.01 -21.16 -10.43
CA GLU A 252 -2.09 -21.43 -8.99
C GLU A 252 -3.31 -20.74 -8.34
N LEU A 253 -3.63 -19.49 -8.73
CA LEU A 253 -4.84 -18.81 -8.29
C LEU A 253 -6.09 -19.59 -8.70
N THR A 254 -6.15 -20.04 -9.95
CA THR A 254 -7.27 -20.84 -10.48
C THR A 254 -7.44 -22.15 -9.73
N SER A 255 -6.34 -22.89 -9.57
CA SER A 255 -6.32 -24.17 -8.85
C SER A 255 -6.73 -24.00 -7.39
N GLY A 256 -6.41 -22.83 -6.80
CA GLY A 256 -6.79 -22.46 -5.45
C GLY A 256 -8.22 -21.95 -5.28
N GLY A 257 -9.01 -21.82 -6.35
CA GLY A 257 -10.34 -21.21 -6.33
C GLY A 257 -10.34 -19.71 -6.00
N LEU A 258 -9.26 -19.02 -6.35
CA LEU A 258 -9.05 -17.60 -6.11
C LEU A 258 -9.22 -16.76 -7.38
N PRO A 259 -9.57 -15.47 -7.27
CA PRO A 259 -9.66 -14.59 -8.43
C PRO A 259 -8.31 -14.47 -9.16
N LYS A 260 -8.35 -14.49 -10.50
CA LYS A 260 -7.17 -14.22 -11.35
C LYS A 260 -6.89 -12.72 -11.43
N ALA A 261 -6.52 -12.13 -10.31
CA ALA A 261 -6.23 -10.71 -10.20
C ALA A 261 -4.80 -10.55 -9.65
N ILE A 262 -3.88 -10.13 -10.51
CA ILE A 262 -2.46 -10.04 -10.21
C ILE A 262 -2.02 -8.59 -10.38
N MET A 263 -1.45 -8.01 -9.32
CA MET A 263 -0.75 -6.73 -9.36
C MET A 263 0.75 -6.99 -9.36
N ILE A 264 1.52 -6.18 -10.09
CA ILE A 264 2.98 -6.29 -10.14
C ILE A 264 3.61 -5.10 -9.45
N ASP A 265 4.41 -5.37 -8.43
CA ASP A 265 5.28 -4.37 -7.81
C ASP A 265 6.52 -4.19 -8.69
N CYS A 266 6.65 -3.04 -9.35
CA CYS A 266 7.76 -2.74 -10.25
C CYS A 266 9.10 -2.56 -9.53
N ASN A 267 9.08 -2.32 -8.21
CA ASN A 267 10.27 -2.17 -7.40
C ASN A 267 10.71 -3.52 -6.78
N HIS A 268 11.38 -3.47 -5.65
CA HIS A 268 11.89 -4.60 -4.87
C HIS A 268 12.74 -5.56 -5.73
N ALA A 269 12.48 -6.87 -5.69
CA ALA A 269 13.28 -7.82 -6.44
C ALA A 269 12.97 -7.83 -7.94
N ASN A 270 11.83 -7.29 -8.37
CA ASN A 270 11.50 -7.16 -9.80
C ASN A 270 12.40 -6.15 -10.52
N SER A 271 12.86 -5.10 -9.85
CA SER A 271 13.85 -4.16 -10.37
C SER A 271 15.27 -4.40 -9.82
N GLY A 272 15.44 -5.35 -8.92
CA GLY A 272 16.67 -5.51 -8.14
C GLY A 272 16.95 -4.32 -7.22
N LYS A 273 15.90 -3.58 -6.81
CA LYS A 273 15.93 -2.33 -6.02
C LYS A 273 16.57 -1.15 -6.75
N ASP A 274 16.78 -1.24 -8.05
CA ASP A 274 17.20 -0.14 -8.89
C ASP A 274 15.95 0.62 -9.36
N PRO A 275 15.74 1.88 -8.93
CA PRO A 275 14.52 2.61 -9.27
C PRO A 275 14.35 2.82 -10.77
N GLU A 276 15.44 2.99 -11.54
CA GLU A 276 15.38 3.19 -12.98
C GLU A 276 14.83 1.96 -13.73
N ARG A 277 15.01 0.76 -13.18
CA ARG A 277 14.49 -0.47 -13.78
C ARG A 277 12.99 -0.64 -13.62
N GLN A 278 12.32 0.13 -12.78
CA GLN A 278 10.87 0.11 -12.68
C GLN A 278 10.18 0.41 -14.03
N GLU A 279 10.79 1.27 -14.85
CA GLU A 279 10.30 1.56 -16.22
C GLU A 279 10.33 0.31 -17.11
N LEU A 280 11.37 -0.52 -17.01
CA LEU A 280 11.48 -1.76 -17.79
C LEU A 280 10.39 -2.75 -17.40
N VAL A 281 10.13 -2.89 -16.10
CA VAL A 281 9.05 -3.74 -15.59
C VAL A 281 7.70 -3.24 -16.11
N LEU A 282 7.40 -1.94 -15.96
CA LEU A 282 6.15 -1.35 -16.44
C LEU A 282 5.95 -1.57 -17.95
N LYS A 283 6.99 -1.32 -18.77
CA LYS A 283 6.92 -1.56 -20.22
C LYS A 283 6.59 -3.01 -20.57
N ASN A 284 7.21 -3.96 -19.85
CA ASN A 284 6.93 -5.37 -20.03
C ASN A 284 5.48 -5.71 -19.70
N LEU A 285 4.93 -5.19 -18.60
CA LEU A 285 3.53 -5.39 -18.22
C LEU A 285 2.56 -4.84 -19.27
N ILE A 286 2.82 -3.64 -19.79
CA ILE A 286 1.99 -3.04 -20.84
C ILE A 286 1.99 -3.90 -22.10
N LEU A 287 3.13 -4.49 -22.49
CA LEU A 287 3.19 -5.42 -23.63
C LEU A 287 2.36 -6.68 -23.37
N GLN A 288 2.47 -7.31 -22.19
CA GLN A 288 1.67 -8.49 -21.85
C GLN A 288 0.16 -8.19 -21.87
N ILE A 289 -0.26 -7.04 -21.34
CA ILE A 289 -1.67 -6.60 -21.39
C ILE A 289 -2.12 -6.43 -22.85
N LYS A 290 -1.27 -5.84 -23.71
CA LYS A 290 -1.57 -5.68 -25.14
C LYS A 290 -1.62 -7.01 -25.88
N ASP A 291 -0.84 -7.99 -25.48
CA ASP A 291 -0.84 -9.35 -26.02
C ASP A 291 -2.03 -10.20 -25.51
N GLY A 292 -2.89 -9.59 -24.66
CA GLY A 292 -4.17 -10.19 -24.26
C GLY A 292 -4.22 -10.74 -22.84
N ASP A 293 -3.18 -10.56 -22.01
CA ASP A 293 -3.24 -10.98 -20.61
C ASP A 293 -4.29 -10.14 -19.85
N GLN A 294 -5.28 -10.82 -19.27
CA GLN A 294 -6.35 -10.22 -18.49
C GLN A 294 -6.18 -10.45 -16.97
N SER A 295 -5.15 -11.16 -16.56
CA SER A 295 -4.87 -11.42 -15.14
C SER A 295 -4.15 -10.25 -14.49
N ILE A 296 -3.42 -9.45 -15.25
CA ILE A 296 -2.72 -8.26 -14.78
C ILE A 296 -3.72 -7.13 -14.56
N ILE A 297 -4.03 -6.83 -13.30
CA ILE A 297 -4.99 -5.78 -12.92
C ILE A 297 -4.33 -4.45 -12.60
N GLY A 298 -3.04 -4.43 -12.33
CA GLY A 298 -2.37 -3.21 -11.90
C GLY A 298 -0.89 -3.36 -11.60
N THR A 299 -0.31 -2.25 -11.19
CA THR A 299 1.11 -2.16 -10.85
C THR A 299 1.36 -1.22 -9.67
N MET A 300 2.52 -1.41 -9.00
CA MET A 300 3.02 -0.50 -7.96
C MET A 300 4.35 0.10 -8.39
N ILE A 301 4.53 1.40 -8.14
CA ILE A 301 5.74 2.16 -8.50
C ILE A 301 6.17 2.99 -7.28
N GLU A 302 7.44 2.89 -6.90
CA GLU A 302 8.03 3.76 -5.88
C GLU A 302 8.66 4.99 -6.53
N SER A 303 8.09 6.16 -6.21
CA SER A 303 8.40 7.44 -6.82
C SER A 303 8.36 8.56 -5.78
N ASN A 304 9.22 9.56 -5.92
CA ASN A 304 9.19 10.75 -5.08
C ASN A 304 9.42 12.01 -5.96
N ILE A 305 9.52 13.18 -5.36
CA ILE A 305 9.82 14.43 -6.08
C ILE A 305 11.20 14.34 -6.74
N ASN A 306 12.21 13.91 -5.99
CA ASN A 306 13.58 13.70 -6.46
C ASN A 306 13.98 12.22 -6.36
N SER A 307 14.87 11.79 -7.24
CA SER A 307 15.30 10.40 -7.35
C SER A 307 16.19 9.93 -6.20
N GLY A 308 16.28 8.60 -6.04
CA GLY A 308 17.21 7.95 -5.14
C GLY A 308 16.72 7.87 -3.69
N ASN A 309 17.70 7.74 -2.80
CA ASN A 309 17.48 7.75 -1.34
C ASN A 309 18.63 8.42 -0.61
N GLN A 310 18.42 8.72 0.67
CA GLN A 310 19.38 9.39 1.55
C GLN A 310 19.27 8.83 2.98
N PRO A 311 20.35 8.91 3.79
CA PRO A 311 20.26 8.64 5.22
C PRO A 311 19.45 9.74 5.92
N ILE A 312 18.85 9.38 7.07
CA ILE A 312 18.25 10.38 7.97
C ILE A 312 19.39 11.20 8.60
N SER A 313 19.35 12.52 8.41
CA SER A 313 20.32 13.48 8.92
C SER A 313 19.68 14.84 9.16
N MET A 314 20.41 15.78 9.72
CA MET A 314 19.93 17.17 9.93
C MET A 314 19.81 17.94 8.60
N GLU A 315 20.55 17.54 7.57
CA GLU A 315 20.58 18.20 6.26
C GLU A 315 20.04 17.22 5.20
N MET A 316 18.73 16.96 5.22
CA MET A 316 18.09 16.11 4.21
C MET A 316 17.68 16.93 2.99
N LYS A 317 17.88 16.35 1.81
CA LYS A 317 17.38 16.91 0.55
C LYS A 317 15.85 16.73 0.48
N TYR A 318 15.15 17.80 0.11
CA TYR A 318 13.70 17.79 -0.07
C TYR A 318 13.27 16.77 -1.11
N GLY A 319 12.20 16.03 -0.80
CA GLY A 319 11.59 15.08 -1.74
C GLY A 319 12.44 13.87 -2.13
N VAL A 320 13.51 13.55 -1.37
CA VAL A 320 14.34 12.34 -1.53
C VAL A 320 13.97 11.32 -0.46
N SER A 321 13.79 10.07 -0.83
CA SER A 321 13.39 8.99 0.08
C SER A 321 14.42 8.76 1.19
N VAL A 322 13.97 8.42 2.41
CA VAL A 322 14.82 7.98 3.54
C VAL A 322 14.78 6.46 3.73
N THR A 323 14.13 5.74 2.82
CA THR A 323 14.04 4.27 2.81
C THR A 323 14.55 3.73 1.47
N ASP A 324 13.80 2.91 0.73
CA ASP A 324 14.27 2.43 -0.57
C ASP A 324 14.31 3.58 -1.61
N ALA A 325 15.23 3.49 -2.58
CA ALA A 325 15.38 4.49 -3.62
C ALA A 325 14.12 4.56 -4.51
N CYS A 326 13.74 5.78 -4.89
CA CYS A 326 12.56 6.07 -5.70
C CYS A 326 12.96 6.65 -7.06
N LEU A 327 12.09 6.50 -8.07
CA LEU A 327 12.10 7.34 -9.27
C LEU A 327 11.81 8.80 -8.89
N ASP A 328 12.33 9.76 -9.67
CA ASP A 328 11.89 11.15 -9.56
C ASP A 328 10.52 11.38 -10.22
N TRP A 329 9.99 12.57 -10.00
CA TRP A 329 8.71 12.97 -10.56
C TRP A 329 8.69 13.00 -12.09
N ASP A 330 9.73 13.55 -12.73
CA ASP A 330 9.75 13.75 -14.19
C ASP A 330 9.75 12.42 -14.93
N ASN A 331 10.56 11.46 -14.48
CA ASN A 331 10.55 10.10 -14.98
C ASN A 331 9.20 9.40 -14.73
N THR A 332 8.63 9.55 -13.53
CA THR A 332 7.34 8.97 -13.20
C THR A 332 6.22 9.49 -14.09
N ASN A 333 6.15 10.80 -14.29
CA ASN A 333 5.18 11.44 -15.19
C ASN A 333 5.33 10.91 -16.62
N ARG A 334 6.57 10.88 -17.13
CA ARG A 334 6.88 10.39 -18.48
C ARG A 334 6.46 8.93 -18.70
N ILE A 335 6.83 8.03 -17.76
CA ILE A 335 6.52 6.58 -17.95
C ILE A 335 5.03 6.29 -17.85
N LEU A 336 4.28 7.02 -17.01
CA LEU A 336 2.83 6.85 -16.90
C LEU A 336 2.07 7.44 -18.09
N LEU A 337 2.51 8.57 -18.64
CA LEU A 337 1.96 9.09 -19.90
C LEU A 337 2.22 8.12 -21.07
N ASN A 338 3.44 7.56 -21.17
CA ASN A 338 3.78 6.58 -22.20
C ASN A 338 2.94 5.28 -22.05
N ALA A 339 2.73 4.82 -20.83
CA ALA A 339 1.86 3.69 -20.56
C ALA A 339 0.40 3.95 -20.98
N HIS A 340 -0.12 5.13 -20.66
CA HIS A 340 -1.44 5.58 -21.05
C HIS A 340 -1.63 5.60 -22.58
N GLU A 341 -0.71 6.22 -23.32
CA GLU A 341 -0.76 6.23 -24.80
C GLU A 341 -0.68 4.82 -25.38
N SER A 342 0.17 3.96 -24.81
CA SER A 342 0.28 2.56 -25.25
C SER A 342 -1.01 1.78 -25.04
N LEU A 343 -1.74 2.03 -23.95
CA LEU A 343 -3.04 1.40 -23.64
C LEU A 343 -4.18 1.95 -24.51
N LYS A 344 -4.09 3.15 -25.07
CA LYS A 344 -5.07 3.69 -26.04
C LYS A 344 -5.00 3.01 -27.39
N MET A 345 -3.81 2.58 -27.81
CA MET A 345 -3.56 1.99 -29.12
C MET A 345 -4.09 0.55 -29.27
N ASN A 346 -4.70 -0.02 -28.23
CA ASN A 346 -5.40 -1.31 -28.31
C ASN A 346 -6.82 -1.05 -28.84
N LYS A 347 -7.02 -1.39 -30.12
CA LYS A 347 -8.35 -1.51 -30.74
C LYS A 347 -8.88 -2.93 -30.60
#